data_54a4d655b509ddef424a1dce122a6354
#
_entry.id   54a4d655b509ddef424a1dce122a6354
#
_cell.length_a   1.000
_cell.length_b   1.000
_cell.length_c   1.000
_cell.angle_alpha   90.00
_cell.angle_beta   90.00
_cell.angle_gamma   90.00
#
_symmetry.space_group_name_H-M   'P 1'
#
loop_
_entity.id
_entity.type
_entity.pdbx_description
1 polymer ?
#
loop_
_entity_poly.entity_id
_entity_poly.type
_entity_poly.pdbx_seq_one_letter_code
_entity_poly.pdbx_strand_id
1 'polypeptide(L)'
;MPKLSNTFNPEFWINHKNEKINPYISVDSVVFGFDLKELKVLLVDRILFTPDNEHIIFQDQSLPGNHCRDDENTDQAVRRILKELTGLTDVHLEQFAAFGDLDRLKKERDQIWLKSIGKDPDVRVLTVAYYALVAVDKIYIDQDAWKSLPGWYGKKPRWYGIHDLPDLAFDHKEIIFAAFDFLKEKVVTQPIIFKLLPGKFTLSQLQKIYEVVLDTRLDKRNFRKKITNANFIIPLKQKQVGVSHKPAQLYRFDQKKFDKRAKNLFNLCRF
;
A
#
# COMPACT_ATOMS: atom_id res chain seq x y z
N MET A 1 -15.21 -45.08 7.57
CA MET A 1 -14.85 -43.65 7.55
C MET A 1 -13.87 -43.42 8.71
N PRO A 2 -12.60 -43.15 8.49
CA PRO A 2 -11.71 -42.81 9.57
C PRO A 2 -12.08 -41.44 10.13
N LYS A 3 -12.32 -41.35 11.43
CA LYS A 3 -12.45 -40.10 12.16
C LYS A 3 -11.14 -39.37 12.03
N LEU A 4 -11.09 -38.29 11.24
CA LEU A 4 -10.04 -37.29 11.32
C LEU A 4 -10.06 -36.74 12.75
N SER A 5 -9.09 -37.15 13.55
CA SER A 5 -8.83 -36.48 14.81
C SER A 5 -8.35 -35.07 14.48
N ASN A 6 -9.22 -34.10 14.69
CA ASN A 6 -8.83 -32.68 14.76
C ASN A 6 -7.93 -32.50 16.00
N THR A 7 -6.72 -32.98 15.93
CA THR A 7 -5.69 -32.59 16.86
C THR A 7 -5.20 -31.23 16.39
N PHE A 8 -5.76 -30.20 17.02
CA PHE A 8 -5.23 -28.84 17.02
C PHE A 8 -3.74 -28.94 17.36
N ASN A 9 -2.86 -28.77 16.36
CA ASN A 9 -1.42 -28.78 16.59
C ASN A 9 -0.97 -27.33 16.83
N PRO A 10 -0.72 -26.94 18.08
CA PRO A 10 -0.34 -25.55 18.41
C PRO A 10 0.99 -25.13 17.78
N GLU A 11 1.81 -26.05 17.29
CA GLU A 11 3.08 -25.74 16.63
C GLU A 11 2.90 -24.97 15.30
N PHE A 12 1.77 -25.11 14.61
CA PHE A 12 1.47 -24.39 13.37
C PHE A 12 1.13 -22.92 13.56
N TRP A 13 0.88 -22.49 14.78
CA TRP A 13 0.44 -21.13 15.12
C TRP A 13 1.52 -20.33 15.86
N ILE A 14 2.74 -20.83 15.86
CA ILE A 14 3.90 -20.15 16.43
C ILE A 14 4.81 -19.73 15.27
N ASN A 15 5.12 -18.44 15.18
CA ASN A 15 6.04 -17.96 14.16
C ASN A 15 7.50 -18.36 14.51
N HIS A 16 8.43 -18.09 13.59
CA HIS A 16 9.86 -18.37 13.78
C HIS A 16 10.51 -17.67 15.00
N LYS A 17 9.83 -16.70 15.62
CA LYS A 17 10.25 -16.01 16.85
C LYS A 17 9.57 -16.58 18.10
N ASN A 18 8.90 -17.72 17.99
CA ASN A 18 8.12 -18.34 19.07
C ASN A 18 6.94 -17.48 19.57
N GLU A 19 6.40 -16.60 18.72
CA GLU A 19 5.27 -15.74 19.02
C GLU A 19 3.97 -16.37 18.53
N LYS A 20 2.92 -16.33 19.36
CA LYS A 20 1.59 -16.83 18.99
C LYS A 20 0.95 -15.94 17.94
N ILE A 21 0.45 -16.52 16.88
CA ILE A 21 -0.25 -15.83 15.82
C ILE A 21 -1.72 -16.28 15.73
N ASN A 22 -2.60 -15.37 15.38
CA ASN A 22 -4.00 -15.67 15.12
C ASN A 22 -4.12 -16.27 13.70
N PRO A 23 -4.61 -17.51 13.55
CA PRO A 23 -4.67 -18.15 12.24
C PRO A 23 -5.76 -17.61 11.33
N TYR A 24 -6.77 -16.95 11.88
CA TYR A 24 -7.99 -16.53 11.18
C TYR A 24 -7.96 -15.06 10.75
N ILE A 25 -7.04 -14.26 11.32
CA ILE A 25 -6.99 -12.82 11.08
C ILE A 25 -5.61 -12.44 10.55
N SER A 26 -5.61 -11.80 9.39
CA SER A 26 -4.44 -11.16 8.80
C SER A 26 -4.68 -9.68 8.56
N VAL A 27 -3.63 -8.95 8.26
CA VAL A 27 -3.70 -7.58 7.77
C VAL A 27 -2.86 -7.46 6.50
N ASP A 28 -3.35 -6.67 5.54
CA ASP A 28 -2.65 -6.34 4.31
C ASP A 28 -2.59 -4.82 4.14
N SER A 29 -1.47 -4.29 3.68
CA SER A 29 -1.29 -2.85 3.47
C SER A 29 -1.03 -2.51 2.01
N VAL A 30 -1.89 -1.66 1.43
CA VAL A 30 -1.70 -1.08 0.11
C VAL A 30 -1.00 0.26 0.28
N VAL A 31 0.31 0.29 0.05
CA VAL A 31 1.10 1.53 0.12
C VAL A 31 1.17 2.15 -1.27
N PHE A 32 0.44 3.24 -1.48
CA PHE A 32 0.51 4.02 -2.70
C PHE A 32 1.64 5.04 -2.65
N GLY A 33 2.40 5.11 -3.72
CA GLY A 33 3.44 6.11 -3.93
C GLY A 33 3.25 6.82 -5.27
N PHE A 34 3.74 8.06 -5.38
CA PHE A 34 3.71 8.80 -6.64
C PHE A 34 5.13 9.31 -6.96
N ASP A 35 5.63 8.92 -8.13
CA ASP A 35 6.97 9.29 -8.61
C ASP A 35 6.98 10.49 -9.56
N LEU A 36 5.92 11.31 -9.53
CA LEU A 36 5.63 12.45 -10.40
C LEU A 36 5.22 12.09 -11.84
N LYS A 37 5.15 10.81 -12.17
CA LYS A 37 4.71 10.29 -13.48
C LYS A 37 3.46 9.43 -13.36
N GLU A 38 3.50 8.46 -12.46
CA GLU A 38 2.45 7.46 -12.27
C GLU A 38 2.22 7.13 -10.78
N LEU A 39 1.06 6.58 -10.47
CA LEU A 39 0.77 6.00 -9.17
C LEU A 39 1.33 4.59 -9.11
N LYS A 40 2.03 4.31 -8.01
CA LYS A 40 2.70 3.04 -7.76
C LYS A 40 2.20 2.39 -6.50
N VAL A 41 2.33 1.07 -6.44
CA VAL A 41 2.07 0.25 -5.25
C VAL A 41 3.36 -0.43 -4.82
N LEU A 42 3.62 -0.43 -3.51
CA LEU A 42 4.74 -1.14 -2.92
C LEU A 42 4.36 -2.61 -2.73
N LEU A 43 5.14 -3.50 -3.32
CA LEU A 43 4.98 -4.95 -3.21
C LEU A 43 6.25 -5.57 -2.66
N VAL A 44 6.10 -6.76 -2.07
CA VAL A 44 7.20 -7.59 -1.61
C VAL A 44 7.23 -8.90 -2.40
N ASP A 45 8.41 -9.40 -2.69
CA ASP A 45 8.57 -10.67 -3.40
C ASP A 45 8.19 -11.83 -2.47
N ARG A 46 7.52 -12.83 -3.01
CA ARG A 46 7.29 -14.14 -2.42
C ARG A 46 7.97 -15.19 -3.28
N ILE A 47 8.94 -15.91 -2.70
CA ILE A 47 9.76 -16.89 -3.43
C ILE A 47 9.70 -18.23 -2.71
N LEU A 48 9.36 -19.28 -3.44
CA LEU A 48 9.43 -20.65 -2.96
C LEU A 48 10.58 -21.37 -3.64
N PHE A 49 11.47 -21.93 -2.80
CA PHE A 49 12.59 -22.75 -3.24
C PHE A 49 12.28 -24.24 -3.07
N THR A 50 13.02 -25.06 -3.78
CA THR A 50 13.09 -26.50 -3.53
C THR A 50 13.68 -26.77 -2.13
N PRO A 51 13.43 -27.96 -1.52
CA PRO A 51 13.92 -28.28 -0.16
C PRO A 51 15.44 -28.15 0.01
N ASP A 52 16.21 -28.32 -1.08
CA ASP A 52 17.66 -28.12 -1.12
C ASP A 52 18.08 -26.66 -1.27
N ASN A 53 17.12 -25.74 -1.47
CA ASN A 53 17.33 -24.32 -1.79
C ASN A 53 18.13 -24.04 -3.09
N GLU A 54 18.25 -25.01 -3.98
CA GLU A 54 19.01 -24.84 -5.23
C GLU A 54 18.18 -24.24 -6.35
N HIS A 55 16.86 -24.49 -6.36
CA HIS A 55 15.99 -24.06 -7.45
C HIS A 55 14.76 -23.29 -6.94
N ILE A 56 14.29 -22.34 -7.73
CA ILE A 56 13.04 -21.62 -7.47
C ILE A 56 11.87 -22.42 -8.04
N ILE A 57 10.92 -22.82 -7.21
CA ILE A 57 9.67 -23.47 -7.62
C ILE A 57 8.74 -22.43 -8.25
N PHE A 58 8.55 -21.30 -7.57
CA PHE A 58 7.86 -20.13 -8.12
C PHE A 58 8.29 -18.83 -7.43
N GLN A 59 8.04 -17.74 -8.12
CA GLN A 59 8.20 -16.37 -7.61
C GLN A 59 7.02 -15.53 -8.06
N ASP A 60 6.42 -14.81 -7.13
CA ASP A 60 5.41 -13.79 -7.39
C ASP A 60 5.53 -12.63 -6.38
N GLN A 61 4.57 -11.72 -6.40
CA GLN A 61 4.56 -10.57 -5.50
C GLN A 61 3.32 -10.61 -4.61
N SER A 62 3.46 -10.02 -3.44
CA SER A 62 2.38 -9.84 -2.48
C SER A 62 2.34 -8.42 -1.93
N LEU A 63 1.20 -8.03 -1.39
CA LEU A 63 1.11 -6.89 -0.49
C LEU A 63 1.96 -7.15 0.76
N PRO A 64 2.54 -6.11 1.38
CA PRO A 64 3.05 -6.24 2.74
C PRO A 64 1.89 -6.61 3.68
N GLY A 65 1.86 -7.87 4.09
CA GLY A 65 0.79 -8.45 4.89
C GLY A 65 1.24 -9.69 5.64
N ASN A 66 0.57 -10.02 6.74
CA ASN A 66 0.76 -11.25 7.51
C ASN A 66 -0.36 -11.39 8.56
N HIS A 67 -0.36 -12.50 9.28
CA HIS A 67 -1.26 -12.73 10.41
C HIS A 67 -0.98 -11.81 11.59
N CYS A 68 -2.06 -11.44 12.30
CA CYS A 68 -1.97 -10.77 13.59
C CYS A 68 -1.39 -11.72 14.65
N ARG A 69 -0.69 -11.18 15.64
CA ARG A 69 -0.35 -11.90 16.87
C ARG A 69 -1.54 -11.88 17.82
N ASP A 70 -1.56 -12.79 18.80
CA ASP A 70 -2.64 -12.86 19.79
C ASP A 70 -2.67 -11.64 20.74
N ASP A 71 -1.54 -10.96 20.89
CA ASP A 71 -1.32 -9.85 21.82
C ASP A 71 -1.36 -8.46 21.17
N GLU A 72 -1.76 -8.37 19.89
CA GLU A 72 -1.83 -7.10 19.16
C GLU A 72 -3.18 -6.87 18.48
N ASN A 73 -3.59 -5.62 18.33
CA ASN A 73 -4.71 -5.25 17.47
C ASN A 73 -4.26 -5.08 16.01
N THR A 74 -5.22 -4.94 15.10
CA THR A 74 -4.94 -4.84 13.66
C THR A 74 -4.10 -3.61 13.28
N ASP A 75 -4.25 -2.48 13.99
CA ASP A 75 -3.43 -1.27 13.77
C ASP A 75 -1.97 -1.48 14.20
N GLN A 76 -1.74 -2.22 15.27
CA GLN A 76 -0.40 -2.60 15.72
C GLN A 76 0.22 -3.62 14.77
N ALA A 77 -0.56 -4.63 14.36
CA ALA A 77 -0.14 -5.66 13.42
C ALA A 77 0.32 -5.06 12.09
N VAL A 78 -0.50 -4.20 11.47
CA VAL A 78 -0.16 -3.63 10.15
C VAL A 78 1.11 -2.77 10.22
N ARG A 79 1.31 -2.00 11.30
CA ARG A 79 2.53 -1.19 11.48
C ARG A 79 3.77 -2.05 11.68
N ARG A 80 3.66 -3.08 12.50
CA ARG A 80 4.74 -4.06 12.71
C ARG A 80 5.14 -4.73 11.41
N ILE A 81 4.15 -5.28 10.70
CA ILE A 81 4.38 -6.05 9.46
C ILE A 81 4.97 -5.14 8.38
N LEU A 82 4.43 -3.92 8.20
CA LEU A 82 4.97 -2.97 7.23
C LEU A 82 6.43 -2.63 7.54
N LYS A 83 6.77 -2.38 8.81
CA LYS A 83 8.14 -2.14 9.24
C LYS A 83 9.03 -3.36 9.00
N GLU A 84 8.59 -4.55 9.37
CA GLU A 84 9.36 -5.80 9.20
C GLU A 84 9.66 -6.10 7.73
N LEU A 85 8.69 -5.89 6.83
CA LEU A 85 8.82 -6.25 5.43
C LEU A 85 9.48 -5.16 4.56
N THR A 86 9.37 -3.90 4.95
CA THR A 86 9.76 -2.77 4.10
C THR A 86 10.67 -1.74 4.79
N GLY A 87 10.83 -1.83 6.09
CA GLY A 87 11.51 -0.80 6.90
C GLY A 87 10.68 0.48 7.11
N LEU A 88 9.50 0.58 6.50
CA LEU A 88 8.67 1.79 6.63
C LEU A 88 8.11 1.92 8.06
N THR A 89 8.35 3.10 8.63
CA THR A 89 7.79 3.57 9.89
C THR A 89 6.93 4.81 9.63
N ASP A 90 6.54 5.60 10.55
CA ASP A 90 5.92 6.94 10.44
C ASP A 90 4.96 7.18 9.25
N VAL A 91 4.32 6.11 8.77
CA VAL A 91 3.35 6.16 7.68
C VAL A 91 1.93 6.18 8.26
N HIS A 92 1.12 7.10 7.77
CA HIS A 92 -0.30 7.12 8.14
C HIS A 92 -1.04 6.01 7.41
N LEU A 93 -1.47 5.01 8.17
CA LEU A 93 -2.27 3.88 7.72
C LEU A 93 -3.73 4.12 8.12
N GLU A 94 -4.64 3.91 7.19
CA GLU A 94 -6.09 3.99 7.40
C GLU A 94 -6.73 2.69 6.92
N GLN A 95 -7.52 2.05 7.78
CA GLN A 95 -8.31 0.88 7.43
C GLN A 95 -9.40 1.29 6.42
N PHE A 96 -9.61 0.49 5.37
CA PHE A 96 -10.64 0.81 4.37
C PHE A 96 -11.64 -0.32 4.13
N ALA A 97 -11.24 -1.59 4.26
CA ALA A 97 -12.13 -2.73 4.04
C ALA A 97 -11.64 -3.99 4.76
N ALA A 98 -12.47 -5.04 4.74
CA ALA A 98 -12.10 -6.39 5.11
C ALA A 98 -12.43 -7.33 3.96
N PHE A 99 -11.59 -8.34 3.73
CA PHE A 99 -11.73 -9.33 2.65
C PHE A 99 -11.76 -10.73 3.26
N GLY A 100 -12.80 -11.46 2.97
CA GLY A 100 -13.02 -12.78 3.57
C GLY A 100 -13.76 -13.73 2.60
N ASP A 101 -13.56 -13.56 1.29
CA ASP A 101 -14.13 -14.45 0.29
C ASP A 101 -13.66 -15.90 0.54
N LEU A 102 -14.54 -16.85 0.28
CA LEU A 102 -14.26 -18.27 0.54
C LEU A 102 -13.14 -18.82 -0.36
N ASP A 103 -12.97 -18.22 -1.53
CA ASP A 103 -12.03 -18.67 -2.55
C ASP A 103 -10.70 -17.89 -2.57
N ARG A 104 -10.53 -16.90 -1.65
CA ARG A 104 -9.35 -16.01 -1.64
C ARG A 104 -7.99 -16.72 -1.55
N LEU A 105 -7.92 -17.90 -0.95
CA LEU A 105 -6.69 -18.68 -0.76
C LEU A 105 -6.63 -19.93 -1.65
N LYS A 106 -7.56 -20.12 -2.61
CA LYS A 106 -7.74 -21.40 -3.33
C LYS A 106 -6.92 -21.54 -4.62
N LYS A 107 -6.16 -20.52 -5.04
CA LYS A 107 -5.22 -20.71 -6.15
C LYS A 107 -4.21 -21.81 -5.78
N GLU A 108 -3.98 -22.76 -6.66
CA GLU A 108 -3.07 -23.89 -6.41
C GLU A 108 -1.70 -23.45 -5.90
N ARG A 109 -1.14 -22.43 -6.52
CA ARG A 109 0.12 -21.81 -6.11
C ARG A 109 0.11 -21.30 -4.66
N ASP A 110 -1.00 -20.69 -4.24
CA ASP A 110 -1.13 -20.16 -2.88
C ASP A 110 -1.25 -21.28 -1.86
N GLN A 111 -1.93 -22.37 -2.20
CA GLN A 111 -2.02 -23.55 -1.34
C GLN A 111 -0.65 -24.24 -1.17
N ILE A 112 0.13 -24.37 -2.26
CA ILE A 112 1.51 -24.89 -2.20
C ILE A 112 2.36 -24.01 -1.28
N TRP A 113 2.27 -22.68 -1.43
CA TRP A 113 2.96 -21.72 -0.58
C TRP A 113 2.59 -21.90 0.90
N LEU A 114 1.31 -21.90 1.25
CA LEU A 114 0.84 -22.01 2.63
C LEU A 114 1.35 -23.31 3.28
N LYS A 115 1.26 -24.43 2.58
CA LYS A 115 1.79 -25.72 3.05
C LYS A 115 3.30 -25.65 3.28
N SER A 116 4.06 -25.00 2.39
CA SER A 116 5.52 -24.92 2.50
C SER A 116 6.00 -24.11 3.72
N ILE A 117 5.18 -23.16 4.17
CA ILE A 117 5.46 -22.36 5.37
C ILE A 117 4.74 -22.89 6.63
N GLY A 118 4.24 -24.13 6.57
CA GLY A 118 3.59 -24.80 7.70
C GLY A 118 2.21 -24.27 8.05
N LYS A 119 1.52 -23.62 7.10
CA LYS A 119 0.13 -23.14 7.29
C LYS A 119 -0.85 -24.08 6.62
N ASP A 120 -1.99 -24.27 7.27
CA ASP A 120 -3.11 -25.03 6.70
C ASP A 120 -3.87 -24.14 5.68
N PRO A 121 -3.89 -24.52 4.39
CA PRO A 121 -4.57 -23.75 3.35
C PRO A 121 -6.10 -23.82 3.44
N ASP A 122 -6.66 -24.75 4.20
CA ASP A 122 -8.11 -24.90 4.39
C ASP A 122 -8.66 -24.00 5.51
N VAL A 123 -7.78 -23.35 6.27
CA VAL A 123 -8.17 -22.37 7.28
C VAL A 123 -8.71 -21.12 6.59
N ARG A 124 -9.93 -20.72 6.97
CA ARG A 124 -10.53 -19.48 6.49
C ARG A 124 -9.85 -18.27 7.14
N VAL A 125 -9.24 -17.43 6.34
CA VAL A 125 -8.56 -16.22 6.81
C VAL A 125 -9.36 -14.98 6.38
N LEU A 126 -9.66 -14.11 7.33
CA LEU A 126 -10.16 -12.76 7.10
C LEU A 126 -8.99 -11.80 7.12
N THR A 127 -8.81 -10.98 6.08
CA THR A 127 -7.84 -9.90 6.13
C THR A 127 -8.50 -8.54 6.32
N VAL A 128 -7.90 -7.73 7.20
CA VAL A 128 -8.25 -6.32 7.35
C VAL A 128 -7.27 -5.50 6.53
N ALA A 129 -7.77 -4.80 5.53
CA ALA A 129 -6.96 -4.08 4.57
C ALA A 129 -6.82 -2.60 4.94
N TYR A 130 -5.58 -2.15 4.89
CA TYR A 130 -5.17 -0.77 5.15
C TYR A 130 -4.58 -0.15 3.89
N TYR A 131 -4.70 1.16 3.74
CA TYR A 131 -3.94 1.88 2.73
C TYR A 131 -3.08 2.97 3.37
N ALA A 132 -2.02 3.33 2.66
CA ALA A 132 -1.14 4.44 3.00
C ALA A 132 -0.78 5.24 1.76
N LEU A 133 -0.52 6.53 1.93
CA LEU A 133 -0.10 7.44 0.87
C LEU A 133 1.25 8.03 1.23
N VAL A 134 2.23 7.85 0.35
CA VAL A 134 3.59 8.33 0.57
C VAL A 134 4.15 9.05 -0.65
N ALA A 135 4.93 10.09 -0.44
CA ALA A 135 5.74 10.68 -1.49
C ALA A 135 7.01 9.83 -1.65
N VAL A 136 7.20 9.22 -2.81
CA VAL A 136 8.28 8.23 -3.05
C VAL A 136 9.67 8.82 -2.78
N ASP A 137 9.84 10.13 -3.00
CA ASP A 137 11.11 10.84 -2.76
C ASP A 137 11.41 11.10 -1.27
N LYS A 138 10.45 10.85 -0.37
CA LYS A 138 10.59 11.12 1.06
C LYS A 138 10.75 9.90 1.93
N ILE A 139 10.50 8.72 1.37
CA ILE A 139 10.57 7.50 2.15
C ILE A 139 11.85 6.75 1.85
N TYR A 140 12.46 6.28 2.91
CA TYR A 140 13.52 5.28 2.84
C TYR A 140 12.89 3.90 2.98
N ILE A 141 13.07 3.07 1.96
CA ILE A 141 12.74 1.65 2.02
C ILE A 141 14.03 0.93 2.39
N ASP A 142 14.02 0.29 3.54
CA ASP A 142 15.14 -0.54 3.95
C ASP A 142 15.22 -1.77 3.02
N GLN A 143 16.19 -1.72 2.13
CA GLN A 143 16.42 -2.78 1.14
C GLN A 143 16.90 -4.09 1.78
N ASP A 144 17.23 -4.07 3.05
CA ASP A 144 17.75 -5.20 3.81
C ASP A 144 16.82 -5.66 4.94
N ALA A 145 15.68 -5.00 5.16
CA ALA A 145 14.68 -5.35 6.19
C ALA A 145 14.27 -6.83 6.10
N TRP A 146 14.12 -7.35 4.88
CA TRP A 146 13.76 -8.74 4.61
C TRP A 146 14.81 -9.76 5.07
N LYS A 147 16.09 -9.38 5.26
CA LYS A 147 17.16 -10.32 5.64
C LYS A 147 16.94 -10.96 7.01
N SER A 148 16.19 -10.32 7.88
CA SER A 148 15.83 -10.85 9.19
C SER A 148 14.63 -11.79 9.16
N LEU A 149 14.02 -11.99 7.99
CA LEU A 149 12.85 -12.82 7.80
C LEU A 149 13.25 -14.21 7.29
N PRO A 150 12.40 -15.23 7.49
CA PRO A 150 12.62 -16.54 6.87
C PRO A 150 12.82 -16.43 5.37
N GLY A 151 13.60 -17.32 4.78
CA GLY A 151 14.05 -17.28 3.38
C GLY A 151 12.95 -17.27 2.29
N TRP A 152 11.71 -17.61 2.65
CA TRP A 152 10.56 -17.53 1.75
C TRP A 152 9.98 -16.11 1.57
N TYR A 153 10.27 -15.16 2.46
CA TYR A 153 10.06 -13.75 2.15
C TYR A 153 11.20 -13.31 1.24
N GLY A 154 10.87 -13.17 0.00
CA GLY A 154 11.85 -12.85 -1.02
C GLY A 154 12.44 -11.45 -0.90
N LYS A 155 13.27 -11.17 -1.82
CA LYS A 155 14.17 -10.03 -1.91
C LYS A 155 13.40 -8.72 -2.06
N LYS A 156 13.75 -7.69 -1.32
CA LYS A 156 13.53 -6.26 -1.56
C LYS A 156 12.12 -5.80 -1.94
N PRO A 157 11.48 -4.98 -1.12
CA PRO A 157 10.25 -4.29 -1.52
C PRO A 157 10.51 -3.43 -2.76
N ARG A 158 9.57 -3.47 -3.71
CA ARG A 158 9.65 -2.76 -4.99
C ARG A 158 8.38 -2.03 -5.34
N TRP A 159 8.52 -0.93 -6.07
CA TRP A 159 7.42 -0.16 -6.60
C TRP A 159 6.99 -0.65 -7.97
N TYR A 160 5.70 -0.91 -8.13
CA TYR A 160 5.07 -1.29 -9.41
C TYR A 160 4.01 -0.26 -9.80
N GLY A 161 3.91 0.06 -11.09
CA GLY A 161 2.82 0.88 -11.60
C GLY A 161 1.46 0.21 -11.36
N ILE A 162 0.45 0.99 -10.98
CA ILE A 162 -0.87 0.41 -10.68
C ILE A 162 -1.53 -0.26 -11.90
N HIS A 163 -1.18 0.18 -13.11
CA HIS A 163 -1.67 -0.40 -14.37
C HIS A 163 -0.74 -1.48 -14.93
N ASP A 164 0.40 -1.73 -14.29
CA ASP A 164 1.42 -2.71 -14.71
C ASP A 164 1.79 -3.61 -13.52
N LEU A 165 0.76 -4.16 -12.87
CA LEU A 165 0.94 -5.05 -11.73
C LEU A 165 1.41 -6.42 -12.21
N PRO A 166 2.39 -7.03 -11.54
CA PRO A 166 2.81 -8.39 -11.80
C PRO A 166 1.76 -9.39 -11.35
N ASP A 167 2.09 -10.66 -11.46
CA ASP A 167 1.27 -11.73 -10.90
C ASP A 167 1.28 -11.68 -9.37
N LEU A 168 0.11 -11.63 -8.75
CA LEU A 168 -0.04 -11.38 -7.32
C LEU A 168 -0.56 -12.61 -6.57
N ALA A 169 -0.05 -12.74 -5.35
CA ALA A 169 -0.51 -13.70 -4.37
C ALA A 169 -1.99 -13.49 -4.04
N PHE A 170 -2.68 -14.57 -3.70
CA PHE A 170 -4.03 -14.54 -3.14
C PHE A 170 -5.01 -13.67 -3.96
N ASP A 171 -5.81 -12.89 -3.24
CA ASP A 171 -6.73 -11.87 -3.75
C ASP A 171 -6.13 -10.45 -3.69
N HIS A 172 -4.80 -10.33 -3.65
CA HIS A 172 -4.13 -9.04 -3.47
C HIS A 172 -4.39 -8.06 -4.61
N LYS A 173 -4.68 -8.56 -5.81
CA LYS A 173 -5.06 -7.71 -6.95
C LYS A 173 -6.40 -7.02 -6.69
N GLU A 174 -7.35 -7.75 -6.17
CA GLU A 174 -8.68 -7.26 -5.80
C GLU A 174 -8.57 -6.22 -4.66
N ILE A 175 -7.74 -6.50 -3.66
CA ILE A 175 -7.47 -5.57 -2.55
C ILE A 175 -6.87 -4.25 -3.06
N ILE A 176 -5.89 -4.31 -3.99
CA ILE A 176 -5.27 -3.11 -4.58
C ILE A 176 -6.30 -2.27 -5.33
N PHE A 177 -7.13 -2.89 -6.16
CA PHE A 177 -8.14 -2.15 -6.91
C PHE A 177 -9.23 -1.56 -6.02
N ALA A 178 -9.67 -2.29 -5.00
CA ALA A 178 -10.60 -1.76 -4.00
C ALA A 178 -10.00 -0.55 -3.25
N ALA A 179 -8.71 -0.62 -2.87
CA ALA A 179 -8.00 0.51 -2.27
C ALA A 179 -7.87 1.70 -3.23
N PHE A 180 -7.68 1.43 -4.52
CA PHE A 180 -7.58 2.48 -5.54
C PHE A 180 -8.93 3.18 -5.76
N ASP A 181 -10.02 2.43 -5.80
CA ASP A 181 -11.36 3.01 -5.90
C ASP A 181 -11.71 3.82 -4.64
N PHE A 182 -11.37 3.31 -3.45
CA PHE A 182 -11.50 4.06 -2.22
C PHE A 182 -10.67 5.37 -2.23
N LEU A 183 -9.45 5.32 -2.76
CA LEU A 183 -8.61 6.51 -2.94
C LEU A 183 -9.26 7.54 -3.87
N LYS A 184 -9.86 7.12 -4.99
CA LYS A 184 -10.58 8.01 -5.91
C LYS A 184 -11.71 8.76 -5.20
N GLU A 185 -12.50 8.06 -4.39
CA GLU A 185 -13.59 8.68 -3.61
C GLU A 185 -13.06 9.67 -2.57
N LYS A 186 -12.02 9.31 -1.85
CA LYS A 186 -11.42 10.15 -0.81
C LYS A 186 -10.77 11.41 -1.38
N VAL A 187 -10.09 11.32 -2.52
CA VAL A 187 -9.41 12.46 -3.17
C VAL A 187 -10.38 13.56 -3.58
N VAL A 188 -11.63 13.21 -3.90
CA VAL A 188 -12.67 14.18 -4.24
C VAL A 188 -13.11 15.00 -3.02
N THR A 189 -13.11 14.39 -1.83
CA THR A 189 -13.67 14.97 -0.61
C THR A 189 -12.62 15.42 0.41
N GLN A 190 -11.40 14.90 0.34
CA GLN A 190 -10.35 15.13 1.32
C GLN A 190 -9.03 15.55 0.66
N PRO A 191 -8.17 16.32 1.35
CA PRO A 191 -6.89 16.79 0.82
C PRO A 191 -5.79 15.73 0.85
N ILE A 192 -6.15 14.45 0.85
CA ILE A 192 -5.20 13.34 1.01
C ILE A 192 -4.19 13.24 -0.12
N ILE A 193 -4.53 13.77 -1.30
CA ILE A 193 -3.65 13.80 -2.48
C ILE A 193 -2.30 14.47 -2.19
N PHE A 194 -2.27 15.44 -1.26
CA PHE A 194 -1.03 16.14 -0.90
C PHE A 194 -0.02 15.26 -0.15
N LYS A 195 -0.45 14.12 0.40
CA LYS A 195 0.44 13.12 1.01
C LYS A 195 1.32 12.43 -0.04
N LEU A 196 0.85 12.37 -1.28
CA LEU A 196 1.56 11.79 -2.43
C LEU A 196 2.55 12.76 -3.09
N LEU A 197 2.53 14.03 -2.70
CA LEU A 197 3.39 15.05 -3.28
C LEU A 197 4.55 15.43 -2.37
N PRO A 198 5.69 15.86 -2.93
CA PRO A 198 6.73 16.49 -2.15
C PRO A 198 6.20 17.74 -1.42
N GLY A 199 6.83 18.15 -0.32
CA GLY A 199 6.39 19.34 0.45
C GLY A 199 6.38 20.64 -0.33
N LYS A 200 7.13 20.70 -1.44
CA LYS A 200 7.13 21.78 -2.44
C LYS A 200 6.87 21.15 -3.80
N PHE A 201 5.85 21.62 -4.48
CA PHE A 201 5.40 21.04 -5.76
C PHE A 201 5.00 22.15 -6.74
N THR A 202 4.92 21.80 -8.02
CA THR A 202 4.37 22.68 -9.06
C THR A 202 2.88 22.38 -9.26
N LEU A 203 2.12 23.33 -9.82
CA LEU A 203 0.72 23.08 -10.19
C LEU A 203 0.59 21.99 -11.27
N SER A 204 1.62 21.79 -12.08
CA SER A 204 1.63 20.69 -13.07
C SER A 204 1.75 19.33 -12.41
N GLN A 205 2.59 19.20 -11.36
CA GLN A 205 2.68 17.96 -10.57
C GLN A 205 1.38 17.69 -9.82
N LEU A 206 0.77 18.71 -9.23
CA LEU A 206 -0.53 18.58 -8.58
C LEU A 206 -1.63 18.19 -9.59
N GLN A 207 -1.68 18.78 -10.76
CA GLN A 207 -2.62 18.39 -11.82
C GLN A 207 -2.41 16.95 -12.24
N LYS A 208 -1.14 16.56 -12.48
CA LYS A 208 -0.80 15.21 -12.93
C LYS A 208 -1.25 14.14 -11.94
N ILE A 209 -1.04 14.33 -10.63
CA ILE A 209 -1.50 13.34 -9.64
C ILE A 209 -3.03 13.23 -9.59
N TYR A 210 -3.76 14.35 -9.70
CA TYR A 210 -5.22 14.30 -9.80
C TYR A 210 -5.67 13.53 -11.06
N GLU A 211 -5.05 13.80 -12.21
CA GLU A 211 -5.34 13.09 -13.47
C GLU A 211 -5.08 11.60 -13.38
N VAL A 212 -3.97 11.22 -12.72
CA VAL A 212 -3.59 9.80 -12.55
C VAL A 212 -4.53 9.08 -11.59
N VAL A 213 -4.87 9.71 -10.44
CA VAL A 213 -5.75 9.05 -9.46
C VAL A 213 -7.19 8.99 -9.95
N LEU A 214 -7.69 10.04 -10.62
CA LEU A 214 -9.07 10.07 -11.12
C LEU A 214 -9.25 9.42 -12.49
N ASP A 215 -8.14 8.94 -13.08
CA ASP A 215 -8.11 8.35 -14.44
C ASP A 215 -8.82 9.25 -15.47
N THR A 216 -8.50 10.53 -15.45
CA THR A 216 -9.14 11.53 -16.29
C THR A 216 -8.15 12.64 -16.70
N ARG A 217 -8.44 13.32 -17.80
CA ARG A 217 -7.70 14.52 -18.19
C ARG A 217 -8.41 15.75 -17.69
N LEU A 218 -7.68 16.65 -17.06
CA LEU A 218 -8.20 17.91 -16.53
C LEU A 218 -7.80 19.08 -17.43
N ASP A 219 -8.75 19.97 -17.71
CA ASP A 219 -8.44 21.21 -18.41
C ASP A 219 -7.48 22.07 -17.57
N LYS A 220 -6.32 22.34 -18.12
CA LYS A 220 -5.21 23.02 -17.43
C LYS A 220 -5.59 24.41 -16.93
N ARG A 221 -6.39 25.16 -17.70
CA ARG A 221 -6.79 26.53 -17.35
C ARG A 221 -7.79 26.51 -16.19
N ASN A 222 -8.79 25.69 -16.29
CA ASN A 222 -9.82 25.55 -15.25
C ASN A 222 -9.23 25.00 -13.96
N PHE A 223 -8.39 23.96 -14.03
CA PHE A 223 -7.68 23.41 -12.89
C PHE A 223 -6.89 24.49 -12.16
N ARG A 224 -6.02 25.22 -12.88
CA ARG A 224 -5.21 26.28 -12.29
C ARG A 224 -6.07 27.38 -11.67
N LYS A 225 -7.12 27.84 -12.33
CA LYS A 225 -8.04 28.83 -11.80
C LYS A 225 -8.66 28.37 -10.47
N LYS A 226 -9.16 27.12 -10.41
CA LYS A 226 -9.75 26.56 -9.19
C LYS A 226 -8.72 26.45 -8.05
N ILE A 227 -7.55 25.90 -8.33
CA ILE A 227 -6.50 25.66 -7.34
C ILE A 227 -5.91 26.96 -6.79
N THR A 228 -5.65 27.96 -7.65
CA THR A 228 -5.10 29.26 -7.17
C THR A 228 -6.12 30.05 -6.34
N ASN A 229 -7.40 29.89 -6.62
CA ASN A 229 -8.46 30.49 -5.81
C ASN A 229 -8.73 29.76 -4.49
N ALA A 230 -8.11 28.61 -4.30
CA ALA A 230 -8.36 27.76 -3.14
C ALA A 230 -7.76 28.27 -1.81
N ASN A 231 -6.87 29.28 -1.83
CA ASN A 231 -6.22 29.97 -0.71
C ASN A 231 -5.40 29.08 0.25
N PHE A 232 -5.48 27.75 0.16
CA PHE A 232 -4.65 26.80 0.92
C PHE A 232 -3.46 26.25 0.12
N ILE A 233 -3.35 26.61 -1.15
CA ILE A 233 -2.18 26.38 -2.00
C ILE A 233 -1.36 27.66 -2.03
N ILE A 234 -0.26 27.66 -1.30
CA ILE A 234 0.53 28.88 -1.06
C ILE A 234 1.69 28.94 -2.07
N PRO A 235 1.77 29.98 -2.92
CA PRO A 235 2.91 30.18 -3.78
C PRO A 235 4.16 30.50 -2.94
N LEU A 236 5.27 29.91 -3.31
CA LEU A 236 6.56 30.16 -2.69
C LEU A 236 7.37 31.15 -3.54
N LYS A 237 8.25 31.96 -2.93
CA LYS A 237 9.22 32.79 -3.68
C LYS A 237 10.36 31.95 -4.29
N GLN A 238 10.04 30.72 -4.72
CA GLN A 238 10.98 29.73 -5.22
C GLN A 238 10.48 29.10 -6.51
N LYS A 239 11.40 28.76 -7.40
CA LYS A 239 11.13 28.05 -8.66
C LYS A 239 11.86 26.71 -8.65
N GLN A 240 11.46 25.82 -9.57
CA GLN A 240 12.20 24.58 -9.81
C GLN A 240 13.66 24.86 -10.13
N VAL A 241 14.54 23.94 -9.72
CA VAL A 241 15.98 23.96 -10.00
C VAL A 241 16.36 22.68 -10.74
N GLY A 242 17.38 22.73 -11.59
CA GLY A 242 17.89 21.54 -12.29
C GLY A 242 16.97 21.03 -13.42
N VAL A 243 16.14 21.88 -14.01
CA VAL A 243 15.24 21.53 -15.13
C VAL A 243 15.74 22.18 -16.44
N SER A 244 15.59 21.46 -17.57
CA SER A 244 15.99 21.94 -18.90
C SER A 244 14.99 22.92 -19.54
N HIS A 245 13.80 23.05 -18.98
CA HIS A 245 12.75 23.95 -19.43
C HIS A 245 12.60 25.16 -18.51
N LYS A 246 11.76 26.14 -18.87
CA LYS A 246 11.50 27.32 -18.03
C LYS A 246 11.07 26.91 -16.63
N PRO A 247 11.83 27.27 -15.56
CA PRO A 247 11.54 26.87 -14.19
C PRO A 247 10.15 27.29 -13.72
N ALA A 248 9.36 26.35 -13.25
CA ALA A 248 8.01 26.57 -12.77
C ALA A 248 8.02 27.09 -11.32
N GLN A 249 7.02 27.88 -10.97
CA GLN A 249 6.73 28.34 -9.61
C GLN A 249 6.46 27.14 -8.70
N LEU A 250 7.05 27.15 -7.50
CA LEU A 250 6.77 26.17 -6.46
C LEU A 250 5.66 26.64 -5.52
N TYR A 251 4.92 25.69 -5.01
CA TYR A 251 3.80 25.86 -4.08
C TYR A 251 3.93 24.89 -2.91
N ARG A 252 3.26 25.19 -1.80
CA ARG A 252 3.06 24.27 -0.68
C ARG A 252 1.58 24.18 -0.32
N PHE A 253 1.18 23.07 0.25
CA PHE A 253 -0.13 22.89 0.87
C PHE A 253 -0.13 23.45 2.29
N ASP A 254 -1.19 24.12 2.69
CA ASP A 254 -1.39 24.68 4.03
C ASP A 254 -2.61 24.02 4.69
N GLN A 255 -2.35 22.99 5.51
CA GLN A 255 -3.38 22.22 6.21
C GLN A 255 -4.26 23.12 7.07
N LYS A 256 -3.70 24.07 7.83
CA LYS A 256 -4.45 24.95 8.72
C LYS A 256 -5.45 25.83 7.96
N LYS A 257 -5.07 26.29 6.78
CA LYS A 257 -5.97 27.06 5.92
C LYS A 257 -7.03 26.18 5.28
N PHE A 258 -6.68 24.97 4.92
CA PHE A 258 -7.65 23.99 4.41
C PHE A 258 -8.70 23.68 5.48
N ASP A 259 -8.32 23.34 6.70
CA ASP A 259 -9.24 22.95 7.80
C ASP A 259 -10.21 24.09 8.16
N LYS A 260 -9.73 25.34 8.14
CA LYS A 260 -10.60 26.52 8.34
C LYS A 260 -11.65 26.68 7.25
N ARG A 261 -11.33 26.27 6.02
CA ARG A 261 -12.23 26.39 4.86
C ARG A 261 -13.10 25.16 4.65
N ALA A 262 -12.63 23.97 5.00
CA ALA A 262 -13.32 22.69 4.82
C ALA A 262 -14.66 22.65 5.55
N LYS A 263 -14.85 23.46 6.60
CA LYS A 263 -16.18 23.66 7.23
C LYS A 263 -17.22 24.24 6.25
N ASN A 264 -16.80 24.77 5.09
CA ASN A 264 -17.66 25.46 4.13
C ASN A 264 -17.53 24.97 2.66
N LEU A 265 -16.69 23.98 2.32
CA LEU A 265 -16.39 23.62 0.94
C LEU A 265 -16.10 22.13 0.72
N PHE A 266 -17.14 21.34 0.59
CA PHE A 266 -17.07 19.92 0.19
C PHE A 266 -16.99 19.68 -1.34
N ASN A 267 -16.48 20.60 -2.14
CA ASN A 267 -16.52 20.45 -3.62
C ASN A 267 -15.25 20.93 -4.32
N LEU A 268 -14.06 20.52 -3.87
CA LEU A 268 -12.82 20.90 -4.55
C LEU A 268 -12.62 20.20 -5.90
N CYS A 269 -13.11 19.02 -6.08
CA CYS A 269 -12.82 18.13 -7.21
C CYS A 269 -14.04 17.78 -8.09
N ARG A 270 -15.14 18.49 -8.02
CA ARG A 270 -16.11 18.48 -9.14
C ARG A 270 -15.54 19.35 -10.26
N PHE A 271 -14.69 18.72 -11.06
CA PHE A 271 -14.16 19.29 -12.30
C PHE A 271 -15.15 19.13 -13.44
#